data_19006877874c89ceaa305379a7d48464
#
_entry.id   19006877874c89ceaa305379a7d48464
#
_cell.length_a   1.000
_cell.length_b   1.000
_cell.length_c   1.000
_cell.angle_alpha   90.00
_cell.angle_beta   90.00
_cell.angle_gamma   90.00
#
_symmetry.space_group_name_H-M   'P 1'
#
loop_
_entity.id
_entity.type
_entity.pdbx_description
1 polymer ?
#
loop_
_entity_poly.entity_id
_entity_poly.type
_entity_poly.pdbx_seq_one_letter_code
_entity_poly.pdbx_strand_id
1 'polypeptide(L)'
;MKKIAFAVSLALAASGAMAQEKTIRITGFGAKSGVVRSFGINSEAAMLAAADVINRQGGVTLGDGSKAKVVVDFLDDRCNAEEGISVLRRIYGTDAVVAVGPTCSNVAEPLFGILQKKVDDKGDSGLQMPVFTDVAIKVGLARISEWAFRNVPNETTMYSSLFYWLKTRYPNAKTVYGGVEEDFAHSRASWYAVMKDRADANGYNVLGNSKWLLNDTNFSTQVREMKNANADIIAISAHPFTTCGVLKEMQRQGVKPKVLVGLTSSSSLETLQGCAKQAEGMIIPTSFAPVTKEGKAAAESTAKFKGAADLHSMAAWENIFILKQVMESEKISGDKAQLQADRRKIRDGLAKLKETKGLMGITKRTEDREADKPYLFVHANKGEWKVLHNPL
;
A
#
# COMPACT_ATOMS: atom_id res chain seq x y z
N MET A 1 19.93 86.96 1.34
CA MET A 1 18.68 86.15 1.33
C MET A 1 18.93 84.81 0.66
N LYS A 2 19.19 83.81 1.48
CA LYS A 2 19.47 82.44 0.95
C LYS A 2 18.19 81.61 1.09
N LYS A 3 17.65 81.11 -0.02
CA LYS A 3 16.51 80.16 -0.06
C LYS A 3 17.03 78.78 0.16
N ILE A 4 16.61 78.14 1.23
CA ILE A 4 16.84 76.75 1.55
C ILE A 4 15.69 75.96 0.92
N ALA A 5 15.98 75.09 -0.05
CA ALA A 5 15.05 74.15 -0.64
C ALA A 5 15.01 72.87 0.22
N PHE A 6 13.87 72.52 0.78
CA PHE A 6 13.64 71.27 1.51
C PHE A 6 13.22 70.20 0.51
N ALA A 7 14.10 69.20 0.26
CA ALA A 7 13.79 68.03 -0.54
C ALA A 7 13.16 66.98 0.38
N VAL A 8 11.86 66.75 0.22
CA VAL A 8 11.14 65.65 0.88
C VAL A 8 11.35 64.37 0.08
N SER A 9 12.21 63.49 0.59
CA SER A 9 12.39 62.13 0.03
C SER A 9 11.24 61.22 0.47
N LEU A 10 10.34 60.88 -0.45
CA LEU A 10 9.27 59.90 -0.25
C LEU A 10 9.92 58.49 -0.31
N ALA A 11 10.22 57.89 0.82
CA ALA A 11 10.58 56.49 0.91
C ALA A 11 9.30 55.64 0.72
N LEU A 12 9.12 55.07 -0.47
CA LEU A 12 8.17 54.00 -0.71
C LEU A 12 8.64 52.76 0.10
N ALA A 13 8.05 52.52 1.26
CA ALA A 13 8.13 51.24 1.93
C ALA A 13 7.33 50.23 1.10
N ALA A 14 8.03 49.49 0.25
CA ALA A 14 7.50 48.25 -0.36
C ALA A 14 7.35 47.23 0.76
N SER A 15 6.23 47.26 1.47
CA SER A 15 5.79 46.15 2.29
C SER A 15 5.43 44.99 1.36
N GLY A 16 6.45 44.20 1.04
CA GLY A 16 6.23 42.88 0.43
C GLY A 16 5.37 42.08 1.43
N ALA A 17 4.07 42.04 1.17
CA ALA A 17 3.21 41.08 1.84
C ALA A 17 3.81 39.72 1.52
N MET A 18 4.47 39.08 2.49
CA MET A 18 4.87 37.69 2.40
C MET A 18 3.56 36.91 2.17
N ALA A 19 3.27 36.57 0.92
CA ALA A 19 2.13 35.75 0.60
C ALA A 19 2.26 34.47 1.43
N GLN A 20 1.31 34.24 2.33
CA GLN A 20 1.28 33.03 3.16
C GLN A 20 1.38 31.84 2.23
N GLU A 21 2.40 31.00 2.43
CA GLU A 21 2.66 29.83 1.59
C GLU A 21 1.44 28.90 1.64
N LYS A 22 0.80 28.69 0.49
CA LYS A 22 -0.37 27.79 0.39
C LYS A 22 0.07 26.36 0.67
N THR A 23 -0.76 25.62 1.37
CA THR A 23 -0.53 24.21 1.67
C THR A 23 -1.74 23.35 1.30
N ILE A 24 -1.47 22.13 0.84
CA ILE A 24 -2.47 21.09 0.63
C ILE A 24 -2.16 19.96 1.60
N ARG A 25 -3.15 19.62 2.44
CA ARG A 25 -3.01 18.55 3.43
C ARG A 25 -3.49 17.22 2.87
N ILE A 26 -2.62 16.22 2.92
CA ILE A 26 -2.92 14.80 2.69
C ILE A 26 -2.71 14.09 4.02
N THR A 27 -3.72 13.39 4.53
CA THR A 27 -3.58 12.68 5.80
C THR A 27 -3.55 11.18 5.54
N GLY A 28 -2.42 10.54 5.90
CA GLY A 28 -2.27 9.10 5.92
C GLY A 28 -2.81 8.49 7.20
N PHE A 29 -3.18 7.22 7.16
CA PHE A 29 -3.50 6.46 8.37
C PHE A 29 -3.31 4.96 8.17
N GLY A 30 -2.94 4.28 9.25
CA GLY A 30 -2.67 2.85 9.24
C GLY A 30 -2.00 2.40 10.52
N ALA A 31 -1.65 1.12 10.61
CA ALA A 31 -1.06 0.54 11.80
C ALA A 31 0.36 1.05 12.05
N LYS A 32 0.55 1.89 13.08
CA LYS A 32 1.86 2.31 13.61
C LYS A 32 2.19 1.64 14.94
N SER A 33 1.29 0.81 15.45
CA SER A 33 1.45 0.01 16.65
C SER A 33 1.02 -1.45 16.41
N GLY A 34 1.31 -2.36 17.34
CA GLY A 34 1.01 -3.78 17.23
C GLY A 34 1.96 -4.56 16.30
N VAL A 35 1.56 -5.80 15.97
CA VAL A 35 2.42 -6.76 15.24
C VAL A 35 2.65 -6.42 13.76
N VAL A 36 1.78 -5.60 13.18
CA VAL A 36 1.87 -5.14 11.77
C VAL A 36 2.25 -3.66 11.66
N ARG A 37 2.82 -3.07 12.73
CA ARG A 37 3.14 -1.64 12.82
C ARG A 37 4.04 -1.09 11.70
N SER A 38 4.88 -1.91 11.16
CA SER A 38 5.80 -1.51 10.10
C SER A 38 5.09 -1.08 8.83
N PHE A 39 3.94 -1.65 8.51
CA PHE A 39 3.18 -1.23 7.33
C PHE A 39 2.83 0.27 7.41
N GLY A 40 2.29 0.73 8.54
CA GLY A 40 1.99 2.15 8.72
C GLY A 40 3.24 3.02 8.83
N ILE A 41 4.27 2.56 9.56
CA ILE A 41 5.54 3.30 9.70
C ILE A 41 6.22 3.49 8.34
N ASN A 42 6.29 2.44 7.52
CA ASN A 42 6.91 2.50 6.20
C ASN A 42 6.07 3.33 5.20
N SER A 43 4.73 3.23 5.26
CA SER A 43 3.84 4.07 4.44
C SER A 43 3.97 5.55 4.81
N GLU A 44 4.00 5.91 6.10
CA GLU A 44 4.26 7.28 6.56
C GLU A 44 5.57 7.82 6.01
N ALA A 45 6.66 7.06 6.17
CA ALA A 45 7.99 7.44 5.69
C ALA A 45 8.00 7.67 4.17
N ALA A 46 7.34 6.81 3.41
CA ALA A 46 7.25 6.93 1.96
C ALA A 46 6.42 8.14 1.52
N MET A 47 5.29 8.41 2.19
CA MET A 47 4.47 9.59 1.93
C MET A 47 5.22 10.89 2.23
N LEU A 48 5.91 10.97 3.38
CA LEU A 48 6.73 12.12 3.76
C LEU A 48 7.87 12.35 2.75
N ALA A 49 8.55 11.29 2.34
CA ALA A 49 9.62 11.36 1.36
C ALA A 49 9.11 11.80 -0.03
N ALA A 50 7.96 11.31 -0.47
CA ALA A 50 7.33 11.72 -1.72
C ALA A 50 6.92 13.21 -1.68
N ALA A 51 6.31 13.65 -0.58
CA ALA A 51 5.94 15.05 -0.38
C ALA A 51 7.18 15.97 -0.38
N ASP A 52 8.28 15.57 0.28
CA ASP A 52 9.54 16.31 0.26
C ASP A 52 10.10 16.47 -1.17
N VAL A 53 10.07 15.40 -1.98
CA VAL A 53 10.49 15.48 -3.40
C VAL A 53 9.59 16.43 -4.19
N ILE A 54 8.28 16.33 -4.05
CA ILE A 54 7.31 17.22 -4.71
C ILE A 54 7.53 18.68 -4.30
N ASN A 55 7.70 18.94 -3.02
CA ASN A 55 7.88 20.29 -2.47
C ASN A 55 9.19 20.93 -2.96
N ARG A 56 10.28 20.18 -3.06
CA ARG A 56 11.54 20.64 -3.66
C ARG A 56 11.43 20.93 -5.16
N GLN A 57 10.46 20.32 -5.84
CA GLN A 57 10.14 20.59 -7.26
C GLN A 57 9.13 21.73 -7.46
N GLY A 58 8.76 22.46 -6.38
CA GLY A 58 7.86 23.61 -6.44
C GLY A 58 6.41 23.30 -6.04
N GLY A 59 6.14 22.11 -5.46
CA GLY A 59 4.83 21.74 -4.93
C GLY A 59 3.79 21.38 -6.00
N VAL A 60 2.53 21.63 -5.69
CA VAL A 60 1.35 21.40 -6.53
C VAL A 60 0.89 22.71 -7.15
N THR A 61 0.59 22.70 -8.45
CA THR A 61 -0.02 23.87 -9.14
C THR A 61 -1.52 23.85 -8.94
N LEU A 62 -2.06 24.92 -8.34
CA LEU A 62 -3.49 25.09 -8.10
C LEU A 62 -4.23 25.63 -9.33
N GLY A 63 -5.57 25.65 -9.26
CA GLY A 63 -6.41 26.09 -10.35
C GLY A 63 -6.24 27.58 -10.73
N ASP A 64 -5.76 28.41 -9.82
CA ASP A 64 -5.43 29.83 -10.03
C ASP A 64 -3.97 30.04 -10.54
N GLY A 65 -3.20 28.96 -10.78
CA GLY A 65 -1.82 28.99 -11.20
C GLY A 65 -0.81 29.17 -10.07
N SER A 66 -1.25 29.42 -8.84
CA SER A 66 -0.36 29.48 -7.68
C SER A 66 0.19 28.12 -7.29
N LYS A 67 1.23 28.08 -6.45
CA LYS A 67 1.85 26.87 -5.95
C LYS A 67 1.46 26.63 -4.49
N ALA A 68 1.27 25.35 -4.14
CA ALA A 68 1.05 24.94 -2.76
C ALA A 68 2.01 23.81 -2.38
N LYS A 69 2.49 23.82 -1.14
CA LYS A 69 3.25 22.70 -0.58
C LYS A 69 2.32 21.57 -0.14
N VAL A 70 2.75 20.34 -0.37
CA VAL A 70 2.09 19.16 0.18
C VAL A 70 2.53 19.00 1.63
N VAL A 71 1.57 18.93 2.54
CA VAL A 71 1.76 18.61 3.95
C VAL A 71 1.18 17.22 4.22
N VAL A 72 1.96 16.35 4.82
CA VAL A 72 1.55 14.99 5.17
C VAL A 72 1.50 14.84 6.69
N ASP A 73 0.36 14.43 7.20
CA ASP A 73 0.18 13.89 8.56
C ASP A 73 -0.12 12.40 8.46
N PHE A 74 0.16 11.65 9.54
CA PHE A 74 -0.14 10.22 9.58
C PHE A 74 -0.68 9.80 10.96
N LEU A 75 -1.81 9.11 10.99
CA LEU A 75 -2.50 8.68 12.21
C LEU A 75 -2.45 7.16 12.36
N ASP A 76 -2.34 6.69 13.61
CA ASP A 76 -2.36 5.26 13.96
C ASP A 76 -3.81 4.76 14.10
N ASP A 77 -4.21 3.76 13.32
CA ASP A 77 -5.48 3.05 13.44
C ASP A 77 -5.35 1.69 14.16
N ARG A 78 -4.13 1.34 14.58
CA ARG A 78 -3.79 0.10 15.29
C ARG A 78 -4.21 -1.19 14.58
N CYS A 79 -4.50 -1.12 13.27
CA CYS A 79 -5.13 -2.23 12.53
C CYS A 79 -6.48 -2.67 13.14
N ASN A 80 -7.18 -1.75 13.79
CA ASN A 80 -8.48 -1.97 14.43
C ASN A 80 -9.58 -1.22 13.67
N ALA A 81 -10.68 -1.90 13.35
CA ALA A 81 -11.75 -1.35 12.51
C ALA A 81 -12.45 -0.14 13.15
N GLU A 82 -12.74 -0.19 14.44
CA GLU A 82 -13.43 0.90 15.16
C GLU A 82 -12.53 2.13 15.27
N GLU A 83 -11.25 1.90 15.59
CA GLU A 83 -10.25 2.98 15.62
C GLU A 83 -10.07 3.60 14.23
N GLY A 84 -9.97 2.79 13.17
CA GLY A 84 -9.85 3.28 11.80
C GLY A 84 -11.04 4.13 11.36
N ILE A 85 -12.27 3.72 11.69
CA ILE A 85 -13.49 4.51 11.47
C ILE A 85 -13.43 5.84 12.22
N SER A 86 -13.01 5.81 13.49
CA SER A 86 -12.83 7.01 14.31
C SER A 86 -11.77 7.95 13.72
N VAL A 87 -10.64 7.39 13.29
CA VAL A 87 -9.55 8.13 12.62
C VAL A 87 -10.06 8.78 11.33
N LEU A 88 -10.78 8.06 10.47
CA LEU A 88 -11.30 8.65 9.22
C LEU A 88 -12.30 9.78 9.48
N ARG A 89 -13.20 9.64 10.49
CA ARG A 89 -14.11 10.73 10.88
C ARG A 89 -13.34 11.96 11.37
N ARG A 90 -12.25 11.77 12.11
CA ARG A 90 -11.37 12.86 12.56
C ARG A 90 -10.67 13.52 11.38
N ILE A 91 -10.13 12.74 10.42
CA ILE A 91 -9.54 13.28 9.18
C ILE A 91 -10.57 14.09 8.39
N TYR A 92 -11.81 13.58 8.26
CA TYR A 92 -12.89 14.28 7.56
C TYR A 92 -13.18 15.66 8.15
N GLY A 93 -13.05 15.82 9.47
CA GLY A 93 -13.21 17.10 10.19
C GLY A 93 -12.05 18.09 10.04
N THR A 94 -10.94 17.71 9.38
CA THR A 94 -9.79 18.59 9.12
C THR A 94 -9.86 19.24 7.74
N ASP A 95 -8.81 19.98 7.37
CA ASP A 95 -8.61 20.54 6.02
C ASP A 95 -7.94 19.53 5.04
N ALA A 96 -7.83 18.26 5.39
CA ALA A 96 -7.31 17.23 4.49
C ALA A 96 -8.19 17.07 3.27
N VAL A 97 -7.59 17.12 2.07
CA VAL A 97 -8.30 16.97 0.79
C VAL A 97 -8.51 15.50 0.42
N VAL A 98 -7.71 14.59 0.97
CA VAL A 98 -7.75 13.15 0.72
C VAL A 98 -7.18 12.40 1.92
N ALA A 99 -7.69 11.19 2.18
CA ALA A 99 -7.11 10.24 3.13
C ALA A 99 -6.36 9.13 2.38
N VAL A 100 -5.13 8.81 2.79
CA VAL A 100 -4.32 7.71 2.24
C VAL A 100 -4.22 6.60 3.27
N GLY A 101 -4.72 5.43 2.92
CA GLY A 101 -4.86 4.28 3.82
C GLY A 101 -6.26 3.64 3.70
N PRO A 102 -6.67 2.80 4.65
CA PRO A 102 -5.86 2.23 5.74
C PRO A 102 -4.87 1.17 5.24
N THR A 103 -3.93 0.78 6.11
CA THR A 103 -2.95 -0.25 5.77
C THR A 103 -3.50 -1.67 5.92
N CYS A 104 -4.52 -1.88 6.74
CA CYS A 104 -5.08 -3.21 7.02
C CYS A 104 -6.42 -3.44 6.30
N SER A 105 -6.56 -4.59 5.65
CA SER A 105 -7.82 -4.97 4.99
C SER A 105 -8.98 -5.16 5.99
N ASN A 106 -8.70 -5.58 7.22
CA ASN A 106 -9.69 -5.66 8.31
C ASN A 106 -10.30 -4.30 8.66
N VAL A 107 -9.52 -3.23 8.47
CA VAL A 107 -9.97 -1.85 8.69
C VAL A 107 -10.67 -1.31 7.45
N ALA A 108 -10.08 -1.55 6.27
CA ALA A 108 -10.59 -1.01 4.99
C ALA A 108 -12.03 -1.45 4.70
N GLU A 109 -12.37 -2.71 4.95
CA GLU A 109 -13.67 -3.27 4.62
C GLU A 109 -14.82 -2.56 5.33
N PRO A 110 -14.88 -2.48 6.68
CA PRO A 110 -15.93 -1.74 7.37
C PRO A 110 -15.81 -0.22 7.19
N LEU A 111 -14.59 0.31 7.09
CA LEU A 111 -14.35 1.73 6.90
C LEU A 111 -14.90 2.24 5.55
N PHE A 112 -14.73 1.51 4.46
CA PHE A 112 -15.33 1.89 3.18
C PHE A 112 -16.85 1.83 3.21
N GLY A 113 -17.43 1.03 4.13
CA GLY A 113 -18.86 0.96 4.38
C GLY A 113 -19.47 2.25 4.94
N ILE A 114 -18.69 3.15 5.57
CA ILE A 114 -19.16 4.45 6.07
C ILE A 114 -18.96 5.59 5.06
N LEU A 115 -18.31 5.35 3.93
CA LEU A 115 -18.24 6.30 2.83
C LEU A 115 -19.58 6.30 2.06
N GLN A 116 -19.90 7.41 1.43
CA GLN A 116 -21.01 7.47 0.48
C GLN A 116 -20.80 6.42 -0.62
N LYS A 117 -21.79 5.54 -0.85
CA LYS A 117 -21.64 4.40 -1.76
C LYS A 117 -21.66 4.83 -3.21
N LYS A 118 -22.62 5.68 -3.56
CA LYS A 118 -22.75 6.26 -4.89
C LYS A 118 -22.67 7.77 -4.83
N VAL A 119 -21.88 8.32 -5.72
CA VAL A 119 -21.77 9.78 -5.85
C VAL A 119 -23.12 10.37 -6.26
N ASP A 120 -23.45 11.52 -5.67
CA ASP A 120 -24.73 12.25 -5.91
C ASP A 120 -26.00 11.55 -5.42
N ASP A 121 -25.89 10.42 -4.73
CA ASP A 121 -27.03 9.83 -4.04
C ASP A 121 -27.37 10.65 -2.79
N LYS A 122 -28.45 11.46 -2.90
CA LYS A 122 -28.92 12.32 -1.80
C LYS A 122 -29.52 11.53 -0.62
N GLY A 123 -29.88 10.26 -0.83
CA GLY A 123 -30.36 9.35 0.22
C GLY A 123 -29.24 8.73 1.04
N ASP A 124 -28.01 8.77 0.56
CA ASP A 124 -26.84 8.22 1.22
C ASP A 124 -26.09 9.31 2.02
N SER A 125 -26.16 9.25 3.34
CA SER A 125 -25.48 10.16 4.26
C SER A 125 -24.03 9.79 4.56
N GLY A 126 -23.44 8.85 3.82
CA GLY A 126 -22.04 8.42 3.96
C GLY A 126 -21.04 9.57 3.73
N LEU A 127 -19.83 9.39 4.27
CA LEU A 127 -18.79 10.43 4.17
C LEU A 127 -18.34 10.62 2.71
N GLN A 128 -18.31 11.87 2.28
CA GLN A 128 -17.82 12.28 0.97
C GLN A 128 -16.32 12.65 1.07
N MET A 129 -15.48 11.65 1.33
CA MET A 129 -14.04 11.77 1.46
C MET A 129 -13.36 10.78 0.54
N PRO A 130 -12.52 11.21 -0.40
CA PRO A 130 -11.74 10.27 -1.20
C PRO A 130 -10.74 9.54 -0.29
N VAL A 131 -10.76 8.21 -0.33
CA VAL A 131 -9.83 7.35 0.41
C VAL A 131 -9.04 6.52 -0.58
N PHE A 132 -7.71 6.64 -0.55
CA PHE A 132 -6.82 6.00 -1.51
C PHE A 132 -5.86 5.06 -0.78
N THR A 133 -6.20 3.77 -0.70
CA THR A 133 -5.37 2.81 0.04
C THR A 133 -4.14 2.36 -0.73
N ASP A 134 -3.08 2.12 0.00
CA ASP A 134 -1.74 1.73 -0.44
C ASP A 134 -1.38 0.28 -0.07
N VAL A 135 -1.99 -0.28 0.99
CA VAL A 135 -1.58 -1.55 1.61
C VAL A 135 -2.69 -2.59 1.67
N ALA A 136 -3.95 -2.19 1.92
CA ALA A 136 -5.07 -3.14 2.06
C ALA A 136 -5.32 -3.94 0.76
N ILE A 137 -4.74 -5.15 0.67
CA ILE A 137 -4.67 -5.94 -0.57
C ILE A 137 -5.92 -6.80 -0.83
N LYS A 138 -6.77 -7.09 0.16
CA LYS A 138 -7.99 -7.88 -0.05
C LYS A 138 -8.74 -7.41 -1.31
N VAL A 139 -9.04 -8.35 -2.21
CA VAL A 139 -9.68 -8.05 -3.50
C VAL A 139 -11.11 -7.52 -3.29
N GLY A 140 -11.52 -6.56 -4.12
CA GLY A 140 -12.90 -6.05 -4.16
C GLY A 140 -13.21 -4.92 -3.19
N LEU A 141 -12.25 -4.45 -2.40
CA LEU A 141 -12.50 -3.38 -1.42
C LEU A 141 -12.98 -2.07 -2.06
N ALA A 142 -12.42 -1.67 -3.21
CA ALA A 142 -12.81 -0.42 -3.88
C ALA A 142 -14.25 -0.43 -4.42
N ARG A 143 -14.89 -1.62 -4.56
CA ARG A 143 -16.29 -1.74 -4.98
C ARG A 143 -17.30 -1.28 -3.94
N ILE A 144 -16.89 -1.22 -2.65
CA ILE A 144 -17.77 -0.90 -1.53
C ILE A 144 -18.30 0.53 -1.63
N SER A 145 -17.49 1.47 -2.14
CA SER A 145 -17.85 2.88 -2.27
C SER A 145 -17.20 3.52 -3.50
N GLU A 146 -17.89 4.43 -4.15
CA GLU A 146 -17.32 5.24 -5.25
C GLU A 146 -16.31 6.29 -4.77
N TRP A 147 -16.12 6.46 -3.46
CA TRP A 147 -15.09 7.28 -2.82
C TRP A 147 -13.85 6.49 -2.42
N ALA A 148 -13.85 5.17 -2.63
CA ALA A 148 -12.76 4.28 -2.33
C ALA A 148 -11.92 3.95 -3.57
N PHE A 149 -10.59 4.06 -3.44
CA PHE A 149 -9.61 3.80 -4.50
C PHE A 149 -8.46 2.97 -3.95
N ARG A 150 -7.83 2.16 -4.81
CA ARG A 150 -6.72 1.30 -4.41
C ARG A 150 -5.54 1.43 -5.37
N ASN A 151 -4.32 1.42 -4.82
CA ASN A 151 -3.07 1.34 -5.59
C ASN A 151 -2.24 0.11 -5.20
N VAL A 152 -2.92 -0.98 -4.89
CA VAL A 152 -2.32 -2.26 -4.53
C VAL A 152 -2.40 -3.24 -5.69
N PRO A 153 -1.51 -4.25 -5.78
CA PRO A 153 -1.50 -5.19 -6.89
C PRO A 153 -2.72 -6.11 -6.90
N ASN A 154 -3.00 -6.67 -8.09
CA ASN A 154 -3.97 -7.74 -8.26
C ASN A 154 -3.35 -9.10 -7.96
N GLU A 155 -3.56 -9.62 -6.77
CA GLU A 155 -3.01 -10.92 -6.35
C GLU A 155 -3.48 -12.08 -7.21
N THR A 156 -4.69 -12.03 -7.75
CA THR A 156 -5.21 -13.09 -8.62
C THR A 156 -4.32 -13.28 -9.84
N THR A 157 -3.94 -12.19 -10.51
CA THR A 157 -3.02 -12.22 -11.66
C THR A 157 -1.62 -12.69 -11.23
N MET A 158 -1.13 -12.16 -10.12
CA MET A 158 0.22 -12.47 -9.61
C MET A 158 0.39 -13.95 -9.27
N TYR A 159 -0.54 -14.54 -8.51
CA TYR A 159 -0.47 -15.96 -8.15
C TYR A 159 -0.82 -16.90 -9.31
N SER A 160 -1.69 -16.48 -10.23
CA SER A 160 -1.93 -17.26 -11.47
C SER A 160 -0.63 -17.41 -12.25
N SER A 161 0.09 -16.31 -12.45
CA SER A 161 1.37 -16.31 -13.15
C SER A 161 2.45 -17.08 -12.37
N LEU A 162 2.48 -16.94 -11.04
CA LEU A 162 3.44 -17.66 -10.20
C LEU A 162 3.24 -19.17 -10.30
N PHE A 163 2.03 -19.70 -10.12
CA PHE A 163 1.77 -21.14 -10.20
C PHE A 163 2.00 -21.70 -11.60
N TYR A 164 1.69 -20.92 -12.65
CA TYR A 164 2.04 -21.29 -14.03
C TYR A 164 3.57 -21.40 -14.19
N TRP A 165 4.33 -20.42 -13.72
CA TRP A 165 5.79 -20.44 -13.78
C TRP A 165 6.39 -21.58 -12.95
N LEU A 166 5.87 -21.82 -11.74
CA LEU A 166 6.30 -22.94 -10.89
C LEU A 166 6.11 -24.29 -11.57
N LYS A 167 5.00 -24.48 -12.30
CA LYS A 167 4.74 -25.71 -13.07
C LYS A 167 5.81 -25.98 -14.12
N THR A 168 6.32 -24.92 -14.74
CA THR A 168 7.40 -25.02 -15.74
C THR A 168 8.74 -25.23 -15.06
N ARG A 169 9.01 -24.52 -13.98
CA ARG A 169 10.32 -24.54 -13.31
C ARG A 169 10.53 -25.76 -12.41
N TYR A 170 9.45 -26.27 -11.83
CA TYR A 170 9.44 -27.42 -10.94
C TYR A 170 8.44 -28.49 -11.42
N PRO A 171 8.67 -29.14 -12.58
CA PRO A 171 7.69 -30.01 -13.21
C PRO A 171 7.30 -31.24 -12.37
N ASN A 172 8.14 -31.59 -11.39
CA ASN A 172 7.90 -32.70 -10.46
C ASN A 172 7.18 -32.28 -9.17
N ALA A 173 6.83 -30.97 -8.99
CA ALA A 173 5.98 -30.54 -7.92
C ALA A 173 4.52 -30.66 -8.37
N LYS A 174 3.70 -31.42 -7.64
CA LYS A 174 2.31 -31.74 -8.02
C LYS A 174 1.29 -31.38 -6.96
N THR A 175 1.73 -31.25 -5.70
CA THR A 175 0.86 -31.07 -4.55
C THR A 175 1.15 -29.76 -3.85
N VAL A 176 0.07 -29.10 -3.34
CA VAL A 176 0.14 -27.84 -2.58
C VAL A 176 -0.57 -28.03 -1.24
N TYR A 177 0.03 -27.53 -0.17
CA TYR A 177 -0.60 -27.41 1.14
C TYR A 177 -0.49 -25.99 1.66
N GLY A 178 -1.58 -25.46 2.23
CA GLY A 178 -1.65 -24.10 2.74
C GLY A 178 -1.28 -23.96 4.21
N GLY A 179 -0.75 -22.83 4.56
CA GLY A 179 -0.67 -22.36 5.95
C GLY A 179 -1.32 -20.97 6.02
N VAL A 180 -2.33 -20.78 6.87
CA VAL A 180 -3.22 -19.62 6.77
C VAL A 180 -3.38 -18.91 8.11
N GLU A 181 -3.10 -17.61 8.13
CA GLU A 181 -3.46 -16.72 9.22
C GLU A 181 -4.93 -16.33 9.07
N GLU A 182 -5.80 -17.00 9.86
CA GLU A 182 -7.25 -17.08 9.60
C GLU A 182 -8.03 -15.83 10.01
N ASP A 183 -7.57 -15.10 11.01
CA ASP A 183 -8.24 -13.90 11.55
C ASP A 183 -7.85 -12.61 10.85
N PHE A 184 -6.95 -12.65 9.87
CA PHE A 184 -6.59 -11.48 9.10
C PHE A 184 -7.22 -11.53 7.70
N ALA A 185 -8.02 -10.52 7.36
CA ALA A 185 -8.85 -10.52 6.14
C ALA A 185 -8.04 -10.69 4.84
N HIS A 186 -6.82 -10.13 4.77
CA HIS A 186 -5.95 -10.28 3.61
C HIS A 186 -5.45 -11.71 3.47
N SER A 187 -4.77 -12.27 4.47
CA SER A 187 -4.20 -13.62 4.42
C SER A 187 -5.28 -14.69 4.18
N ARG A 188 -6.42 -14.55 4.85
CA ARG A 188 -7.56 -15.43 4.64
C ARG A 188 -8.09 -15.37 3.20
N ALA A 189 -8.33 -14.15 2.67
CA ALA A 189 -8.81 -13.97 1.30
C ALA A 189 -7.78 -14.46 0.27
N SER A 190 -6.49 -14.17 0.48
CA SER A 190 -5.43 -14.60 -0.42
C SER A 190 -5.31 -16.12 -0.52
N TRP A 191 -5.52 -16.86 0.57
CA TRP A 191 -5.54 -18.31 0.49
C TRP A 191 -6.80 -18.83 -0.19
N TYR A 192 -7.98 -18.53 0.37
CA TYR A 192 -9.22 -19.18 -0.05
C TYR A 192 -9.77 -18.71 -1.40
N ALA A 193 -9.57 -17.43 -1.75
CA ALA A 193 -10.09 -16.86 -2.99
C ALA A 193 -9.03 -16.65 -4.08
N VAL A 194 -7.74 -16.91 -3.79
CA VAL A 194 -6.67 -16.66 -4.75
C VAL A 194 -5.71 -17.85 -4.86
N MET A 195 -4.82 -18.09 -3.87
CA MET A 195 -3.74 -19.06 -4.00
C MET A 195 -4.25 -20.48 -4.27
N LYS A 196 -5.24 -20.93 -3.49
CA LYS A 196 -5.85 -22.26 -3.64
C LYS A 196 -6.45 -22.42 -5.05
N ASP A 197 -7.28 -21.46 -5.47
CA ASP A 197 -7.95 -21.52 -6.77
C ASP A 197 -6.95 -21.43 -7.94
N ARG A 198 -5.90 -20.63 -7.79
CA ARG A 198 -4.87 -20.50 -8.84
C ARG A 198 -3.97 -21.71 -8.90
N ALA A 199 -3.66 -22.34 -7.77
CA ALA A 199 -2.95 -23.62 -7.75
C ALA A 199 -3.77 -24.72 -8.48
N ASP A 200 -5.04 -24.87 -8.11
CA ASP A 200 -5.94 -25.85 -8.72
C ASP A 200 -6.11 -25.61 -10.23
N ALA A 201 -6.38 -24.37 -10.64
CA ALA A 201 -6.48 -23.99 -12.05
C ALA A 201 -5.21 -24.27 -12.88
N ASN A 202 -4.05 -24.34 -12.24
CA ASN A 202 -2.78 -24.72 -12.86
C ASN A 202 -2.49 -26.25 -12.78
N GLY A 203 -3.44 -27.03 -12.25
CA GLY A 203 -3.37 -28.49 -12.20
C GLY A 203 -2.55 -29.05 -11.04
N TYR A 204 -2.38 -28.28 -9.96
CA TYR A 204 -1.86 -28.78 -8.70
C TYR A 204 -2.98 -29.43 -7.89
N ASN A 205 -2.68 -30.53 -7.18
CA ASN A 205 -3.58 -31.11 -6.21
C ASN A 205 -3.42 -30.40 -4.87
N VAL A 206 -4.45 -29.66 -4.43
CA VAL A 206 -4.46 -28.95 -3.16
C VAL A 206 -4.92 -29.90 -2.05
N LEU A 207 -4.00 -30.28 -1.15
CA LEU A 207 -4.22 -31.29 -0.10
C LEU A 207 -4.97 -30.76 1.12
N GLY A 208 -5.06 -29.42 1.29
CA GLY A 208 -5.69 -28.76 2.43
C GLY A 208 -4.86 -27.63 2.98
N ASN A 209 -5.14 -27.23 4.21
CA ASN A 209 -4.39 -26.18 4.91
C ASN A 209 -4.48 -26.30 6.44
N SER A 210 -3.43 -25.83 7.12
CA SER A 210 -3.41 -25.53 8.56
C SER A 210 -3.79 -24.08 8.80
N LYS A 211 -4.26 -23.77 10.02
CA LYS A 211 -4.76 -22.44 10.41
C LYS A 211 -4.17 -21.98 11.74
N TRP A 212 -3.98 -20.68 11.87
CA TRP A 212 -3.57 -20.01 13.11
C TRP A 212 -4.09 -18.57 13.14
N LEU A 213 -3.91 -17.89 14.27
CA LEU A 213 -4.27 -16.48 14.46
C LEU A 213 -3.04 -15.58 14.41
N LEU A 214 -3.24 -14.30 14.08
CA LEU A 214 -2.15 -13.31 13.95
C LEU A 214 -1.28 -13.20 15.21
N ASN A 215 -1.85 -13.39 16.39
CA ASN A 215 -1.14 -13.30 17.67
C ASN A 215 -0.63 -14.66 18.20
N ASP A 216 -0.77 -15.74 17.44
CA ASP A 216 -0.24 -17.04 17.85
C ASP A 216 1.29 -17.03 17.85
N THR A 217 1.86 -17.73 18.84
CA THR A 217 3.31 -17.90 19.02
C THR A 217 3.75 -19.36 19.02
N ASN A 218 2.80 -20.30 19.03
CA ASN A 218 3.06 -21.75 18.98
C ASN A 218 2.41 -22.37 17.74
N PHE A 219 3.22 -22.92 16.85
CA PHE A 219 2.81 -23.47 15.56
C PHE A 219 3.07 -24.98 15.45
N SER A 220 3.32 -25.67 16.57
CA SER A 220 3.76 -27.07 16.56
C SER A 220 2.73 -28.02 15.94
N THR A 221 1.44 -27.80 16.18
CA THR A 221 0.36 -28.61 15.62
C THR A 221 0.23 -28.37 14.14
N GLN A 222 0.19 -27.11 13.71
CA GLN A 222 0.04 -26.72 12.32
C GLN A 222 1.21 -27.23 11.46
N VAL A 223 2.43 -27.14 11.96
CA VAL A 223 3.60 -27.64 11.24
C VAL A 223 3.63 -29.17 11.21
N ARG A 224 3.14 -29.85 12.23
CA ARG A 224 2.97 -31.33 12.19
C ARG A 224 1.93 -31.74 11.12
N GLU A 225 0.86 -30.98 10.95
CA GLU A 225 -0.12 -31.20 9.86
C GLU A 225 0.54 -31.00 8.48
N MET A 226 1.35 -29.95 8.29
CA MET A 226 2.13 -29.72 7.07
C MET A 226 3.09 -30.88 6.80
N LYS A 227 3.76 -31.40 7.84
CA LYS A 227 4.65 -32.55 7.74
C LYS A 227 3.91 -33.81 7.28
N ASN A 228 2.74 -34.07 7.86
CA ASN A 228 1.90 -35.22 7.52
C ASN A 228 1.34 -35.12 6.08
N ALA A 229 0.98 -33.92 5.63
CA ALA A 229 0.53 -33.67 4.26
C ALA A 229 1.63 -33.93 3.24
N ASN A 230 2.90 -33.78 3.60
CA ASN A 230 4.08 -34.04 2.76
C ASN A 230 3.96 -33.47 1.35
N ALA A 231 3.44 -32.24 1.25
CA ALA A 231 3.22 -31.57 -0.03
C ALA A 231 4.54 -31.12 -0.67
N ASP A 232 4.58 -31.10 -2.00
CA ASP A 232 5.73 -30.60 -2.77
C ASP A 232 5.90 -29.08 -2.58
N ILE A 233 4.79 -28.35 -2.49
CA ILE A 233 4.73 -26.90 -2.29
C ILE A 233 4.00 -26.62 -0.98
N ILE A 234 4.61 -25.82 -0.11
CA ILE A 234 3.93 -25.20 1.02
C ILE A 234 3.73 -23.73 0.71
N ALA A 235 2.49 -23.27 0.73
CA ALA A 235 2.12 -21.86 0.51
C ALA A 235 1.67 -21.23 1.82
N ILE A 236 2.46 -20.29 2.36
CA ILE A 236 2.19 -19.58 3.62
C ILE A 236 1.47 -18.27 3.31
N SER A 237 0.16 -18.25 3.58
CA SER A 237 -0.66 -17.04 3.48
C SER A 237 -0.76 -16.38 4.84
N ALA A 238 0.30 -15.68 5.23
CA ALA A 238 0.45 -15.05 6.53
C ALA A 238 1.39 -13.83 6.47
N HIS A 239 1.25 -12.93 7.44
CA HIS A 239 2.11 -11.76 7.57
C HIS A 239 3.47 -12.12 8.22
N PRO A 240 4.48 -11.25 8.13
CA PRO A 240 5.87 -11.56 8.50
C PRO A 240 6.04 -12.19 9.88
N PHE A 241 5.29 -11.71 10.88
CA PHE A 241 5.41 -12.18 12.26
C PHE A 241 5.10 -13.68 12.39
N THR A 242 3.90 -14.10 11.98
CA THR A 242 3.50 -15.51 12.07
C THR A 242 4.19 -16.36 11.00
N THR A 243 4.46 -15.81 9.81
CA THR A 243 5.30 -16.46 8.79
C THR A 243 6.63 -16.89 9.41
N CYS A 244 7.34 -16.01 10.10
CA CYS A 244 8.61 -16.33 10.73
C CYS A 244 8.47 -17.38 11.85
N GLY A 245 7.39 -17.31 12.63
CA GLY A 245 7.07 -18.32 13.64
C GLY A 245 6.91 -19.71 13.04
N VAL A 246 6.11 -19.82 11.99
CA VAL A 246 5.87 -21.09 11.26
C VAL A 246 7.16 -21.60 10.62
N LEU A 247 7.94 -20.76 9.96
CA LEU A 247 9.19 -21.19 9.31
C LEU A 247 10.25 -21.68 10.31
N LYS A 248 10.37 -21.05 11.48
CA LYS A 248 11.23 -21.53 12.57
C LYS A 248 10.78 -22.91 13.07
N GLU A 249 9.46 -23.10 13.21
CA GLU A 249 8.90 -24.36 13.63
C GLU A 249 9.06 -25.46 12.54
N MET A 250 8.88 -25.11 11.25
CA MET A 250 9.17 -26.01 10.14
C MET A 250 10.63 -26.52 10.18
N GLN A 251 11.57 -25.59 10.42
CA GLN A 251 12.98 -25.99 10.60
C GLN A 251 13.17 -26.93 11.79
N ARG A 252 12.52 -26.67 12.93
CA ARG A 252 12.61 -27.50 14.15
C ARG A 252 12.05 -28.92 13.92
N GLN A 253 10.96 -29.05 13.16
CA GLN A 253 10.35 -30.36 12.85
C GLN A 253 10.92 -31.04 11.59
N GLY A 254 11.86 -30.41 10.89
CA GLY A 254 12.50 -30.93 9.69
C GLY A 254 11.57 -30.95 8.45
N VAL A 255 10.58 -30.04 8.39
CA VAL A 255 9.70 -29.88 7.22
C VAL A 255 10.44 -29.09 6.13
N LYS A 256 10.61 -29.72 4.95
CA LYS A 256 11.35 -29.13 3.83
C LYS A 256 10.59 -29.40 2.52
N PRO A 257 9.67 -28.50 2.10
CA PRO A 257 9.01 -28.63 0.81
C PRO A 257 10.02 -28.42 -0.33
N LYS A 258 9.68 -28.87 -1.55
CA LYS A 258 10.46 -28.58 -2.76
C LYS A 258 10.41 -27.09 -3.10
N VAL A 259 9.26 -26.46 -2.83
CA VAL A 259 9.02 -25.03 -3.04
C VAL A 259 8.29 -24.46 -1.84
N LEU A 260 8.74 -23.30 -1.37
CA LEU A 260 8.08 -22.49 -0.35
C LEU A 260 7.55 -21.21 -1.01
N VAL A 261 6.26 -20.96 -0.93
CA VAL A 261 5.59 -19.77 -1.44
C VAL A 261 5.12 -18.92 -0.27
N GLY A 262 5.30 -17.62 -0.33
CA GLY A 262 4.83 -16.69 0.70
C GLY A 262 3.73 -15.75 0.21
N LEU A 263 3.03 -15.12 1.16
CA LEU A 263 2.08 -14.05 0.91
C LEU A 263 2.81 -12.79 0.39
N THR A 264 2.19 -12.03 -0.51
CA THR A 264 2.75 -10.77 -1.06
C THR A 264 3.27 -9.84 0.04
N SER A 265 2.52 -9.64 1.14
CA SER A 265 2.94 -8.82 2.28
C SER A 265 4.20 -9.33 3.00
N SER A 266 4.53 -10.61 2.87
CA SER A 266 5.74 -11.19 3.46
C SER A 266 7.00 -10.95 2.62
N SER A 267 6.90 -10.27 1.45
CA SER A 267 8.06 -9.75 0.73
C SER A 267 8.71 -8.51 1.39
N SER A 268 8.24 -8.13 2.56
CA SER A 268 8.78 -7.02 3.34
C SER A 268 10.14 -7.35 3.96
N LEU A 269 10.88 -6.30 4.35
CA LEU A 269 12.17 -6.45 5.05
C LEU A 269 12.04 -7.18 6.39
N GLU A 270 10.89 -7.12 7.03
CA GLU A 270 10.64 -7.74 8.34
C GLU A 270 10.71 -9.25 8.33
N THR A 271 10.29 -9.90 7.24
CA THR A 271 10.49 -11.34 7.07
C THR A 271 11.98 -11.68 7.12
N LEU A 272 12.80 -10.90 6.44
CA LEU A 272 14.25 -11.13 6.44
C LEU A 272 14.88 -10.79 7.79
N GLN A 273 14.45 -9.73 8.46
CA GLN A 273 14.92 -9.39 9.82
C GLN A 273 14.49 -10.42 10.85
N GLY A 274 13.29 -10.99 10.72
CA GLY A 274 12.72 -11.95 11.66
C GLY A 274 13.23 -13.38 11.47
N CYS A 275 13.48 -13.83 10.24
CA CYS A 275 13.77 -15.23 9.92
C CYS A 275 14.49 -15.46 8.59
N ALA A 276 15.48 -14.63 8.23
CA ALA A 276 16.20 -14.73 6.95
C ALA A 276 16.67 -16.16 6.63
N LYS A 277 17.27 -16.85 7.63
CA LYS A 277 17.77 -18.21 7.45
C LYS A 277 16.66 -19.21 7.13
N GLN A 278 15.50 -19.09 7.77
CA GLN A 278 14.37 -19.99 7.58
C GLN A 278 13.57 -19.68 6.32
N ALA A 279 13.59 -18.42 5.90
CA ALA A 279 12.94 -17.96 4.68
C ALA A 279 13.78 -18.22 3.42
N GLU A 280 15.02 -18.71 3.55
CA GLU A 280 15.91 -18.95 2.40
C GLU A 280 15.20 -19.75 1.31
N GLY A 281 15.19 -19.24 0.08
CA GLY A 281 14.52 -19.83 -1.07
C GLY A 281 13.00 -19.57 -1.15
N MET A 282 12.37 -18.93 -0.17
CA MET A 282 10.95 -18.59 -0.22
C MET A 282 10.66 -17.66 -1.40
N ILE A 283 9.69 -18.03 -2.24
CA ILE A 283 9.31 -17.30 -3.45
C ILE A 283 8.03 -16.51 -3.18
N ILE A 284 8.05 -15.23 -3.53
CA ILE A 284 6.90 -14.34 -3.34
C ILE A 284 6.71 -13.48 -4.59
N PRO A 285 5.49 -13.36 -5.14
CA PRO A 285 5.20 -12.36 -6.15
C PRO A 285 5.06 -10.98 -5.48
N THR A 286 5.66 -9.95 -6.07
CA THR A 286 5.61 -8.59 -5.50
C THR A 286 5.49 -7.56 -6.61
N SER A 287 4.81 -6.45 -6.34
CA SER A 287 4.68 -5.32 -7.27
C SER A 287 5.78 -4.26 -7.09
N PHE A 288 6.79 -4.53 -6.26
CA PHE A 288 7.94 -3.66 -6.13
C PHE A 288 9.21 -4.44 -5.80
N ALA A 289 10.27 -4.08 -6.52
CA ALA A 289 11.66 -4.28 -6.13
C ALA A 289 12.47 -3.10 -6.70
N PRO A 290 13.58 -2.69 -6.09
CA PRO A 290 14.35 -1.52 -6.53
C PRO A 290 15.21 -1.82 -7.77
N VAL A 291 14.58 -2.25 -8.87
CA VAL A 291 15.24 -2.62 -10.13
C VAL A 291 15.30 -1.48 -11.15
N THR A 292 14.38 -0.52 -11.06
CA THR A 292 14.37 0.68 -11.91
C THR A 292 15.16 1.82 -11.26
N LYS A 293 15.57 2.82 -12.06
CA LYS A 293 16.22 4.03 -11.54
C LYS A 293 15.30 4.79 -10.57
N GLU A 294 14.04 4.95 -10.96
CA GLU A 294 13.00 5.61 -10.16
C GLU A 294 12.71 4.84 -8.86
N GLY A 295 12.62 3.51 -8.94
CA GLY A 295 12.41 2.66 -7.77
C GLY A 295 13.56 2.73 -6.76
N LYS A 296 14.81 2.77 -7.23
CA LYS A 296 15.99 2.95 -6.37
C LYS A 296 15.97 4.32 -5.69
N ALA A 297 15.71 5.40 -6.46
CA ALA A 297 15.63 6.75 -5.90
C ALA A 297 14.50 6.92 -4.88
N ALA A 298 13.34 6.30 -5.11
CA ALA A 298 12.22 6.30 -4.16
C ALA A 298 12.59 5.55 -2.86
N ALA A 299 13.23 4.38 -2.98
CA ALA A 299 13.71 3.61 -1.83
C ALA A 299 14.74 4.38 -1.00
N GLU A 300 15.74 4.99 -1.65
CA GLU A 300 16.75 5.84 -0.99
C GLU A 300 16.13 7.05 -0.30
N SER A 301 15.13 7.68 -0.93
CA SER A 301 14.44 8.83 -0.34
C SER A 301 13.62 8.41 0.88
N THR A 302 12.91 7.27 0.82
CA THR A 302 12.13 6.73 1.93
C THR A 302 13.01 6.35 3.12
N ALA A 303 14.20 5.80 2.87
CA ALA A 303 15.17 5.47 3.92
C ALA A 303 15.62 6.70 4.73
N LYS A 304 15.68 7.90 4.14
CA LYS A 304 15.98 9.16 4.85
C LYS A 304 14.92 9.51 5.90
N PHE A 305 13.70 9.03 5.73
CA PHE A 305 12.58 9.14 6.68
C PHE A 305 12.42 7.90 7.57
N LYS A 306 13.45 7.04 7.63
CA LYS A 306 13.52 5.82 8.46
C LYS A 306 12.50 4.74 8.09
N GLY A 307 12.01 4.72 6.85
CA GLY A 307 11.15 3.68 6.30
C GLY A 307 11.89 2.70 5.42
N ALA A 308 11.37 1.48 5.33
CA ALA A 308 11.80 0.46 4.37
C ALA A 308 10.95 0.54 3.09
N ALA A 309 11.60 0.29 1.94
CA ALA A 309 10.94 0.23 0.66
C ALA A 309 10.48 -1.22 0.38
N ASP A 310 9.18 -1.40 0.28
CA ASP A 310 8.51 -2.64 -0.12
C ASP A 310 7.30 -2.33 -1.03
N LEU A 311 6.53 -3.33 -1.38
CA LEU A 311 5.36 -3.14 -2.25
C LEU A 311 4.32 -2.17 -1.65
N HIS A 312 4.23 -2.09 -0.33
CA HIS A 312 3.24 -1.28 0.38
C HIS A 312 3.69 0.18 0.47
N SER A 313 4.85 0.42 1.05
CA SER A 313 5.40 1.76 1.20
C SER A 313 5.62 2.43 -0.16
N MET A 314 6.01 1.68 -1.18
CA MET A 314 6.18 2.24 -2.52
C MET A 314 4.85 2.50 -3.23
N ALA A 315 3.77 1.80 -2.90
CA ALA A 315 2.44 2.19 -3.32
C ALA A 315 1.98 3.49 -2.65
N ALA A 316 2.31 3.69 -1.36
CA ALA A 316 2.08 4.95 -0.66
C ALA A 316 2.85 6.13 -1.29
N TRP A 317 4.12 5.90 -1.64
CA TRP A 317 4.92 6.86 -2.42
C TRP A 317 4.22 7.25 -3.73
N GLU A 318 3.83 6.26 -4.53
CA GLU A 318 3.14 6.49 -5.81
C GLU A 318 1.83 7.24 -5.62
N ASN A 319 1.07 6.94 -4.54
CA ASN A 319 -0.19 7.62 -4.24
C ASN A 319 -0.01 9.14 -4.15
N ILE A 320 1.07 9.63 -3.53
CA ILE A 320 1.32 11.08 -3.41
C ILE A 320 1.59 11.71 -4.77
N PHE A 321 2.32 11.03 -5.66
CA PHE A 321 2.57 11.53 -7.03
C PHE A 321 1.30 11.48 -7.90
N ILE A 322 0.50 10.41 -7.78
CA ILE A 322 -0.79 10.29 -8.47
C ILE A 322 -1.74 11.40 -8.00
N LEU A 323 -1.80 11.65 -6.68
CA LEU A 323 -2.62 12.72 -6.12
C LEU A 323 -2.17 14.10 -6.60
N LYS A 324 -0.84 14.36 -6.69
CA LYS A 324 -0.32 15.58 -7.31
C LYS A 324 -0.84 15.75 -8.73
N GLN A 325 -0.71 14.72 -9.57
CA GLN A 325 -1.18 14.74 -10.96
C GLN A 325 -2.68 15.04 -11.03
N VAL A 326 -3.49 14.37 -10.20
CA VAL A 326 -4.94 14.57 -10.14
C VAL A 326 -5.30 15.98 -9.68
N MET A 327 -4.69 16.47 -8.61
CA MET A 327 -4.93 17.82 -8.09
C MET A 327 -4.63 18.90 -9.14
N GLU A 328 -3.56 18.76 -9.90
CA GLU A 328 -3.17 19.68 -10.98
C GLU A 328 -4.12 19.58 -12.18
N SER A 329 -4.48 18.37 -12.62
CA SER A 329 -5.37 18.16 -13.76
C SER A 329 -6.80 18.61 -13.50
N GLU A 330 -7.33 18.38 -12.30
CA GLU A 330 -8.67 18.78 -11.89
C GLU A 330 -8.72 20.24 -11.37
N LYS A 331 -7.56 20.92 -11.35
CA LYS A 331 -7.45 22.34 -10.96
C LYS A 331 -8.12 22.61 -9.62
N ILE A 332 -7.68 21.93 -8.55
CA ILE A 332 -8.20 22.18 -7.22
C ILE A 332 -7.88 23.60 -6.78
N SER A 333 -8.71 24.18 -5.90
CA SER A 333 -8.52 25.56 -5.44
C SER A 333 -7.47 25.67 -4.32
N GLY A 334 -7.38 24.67 -3.45
CA GLY A 334 -6.61 24.71 -2.21
C GLY A 334 -7.18 25.68 -1.18
N ASP A 335 -8.39 26.18 -1.37
CA ASP A 335 -9.08 27.06 -0.46
C ASP A 335 -9.93 26.23 0.52
N LYS A 336 -9.83 26.53 1.82
CA LYS A 336 -10.64 25.88 2.86
C LYS A 336 -12.15 26.05 2.63
N ALA A 337 -12.57 27.17 2.06
CA ALA A 337 -13.98 27.41 1.72
C ALA A 337 -14.48 26.50 0.59
N GLN A 338 -13.57 25.96 -0.21
CA GLN A 338 -13.86 25.05 -1.34
C GLN A 338 -13.45 23.59 -1.04
N LEU A 339 -13.14 23.26 0.21
CA LEU A 339 -12.59 21.97 0.60
C LEU A 339 -13.43 20.78 0.08
N GLN A 340 -14.76 20.83 0.22
CA GLN A 340 -15.62 19.74 -0.22
C GLN A 340 -15.68 19.64 -1.75
N ALA A 341 -15.63 20.77 -2.45
CA ALA A 341 -15.52 20.79 -3.91
C ALA A 341 -14.16 20.21 -4.38
N ASP A 342 -13.08 20.54 -3.69
CA ASP A 342 -11.75 19.99 -4.00
C ASP A 342 -11.69 18.47 -3.72
N ARG A 343 -12.27 17.99 -2.62
CA ARG A 343 -12.43 16.54 -2.34
C ARG A 343 -13.19 15.84 -3.48
N ARG A 344 -14.26 16.45 -3.96
CA ARG A 344 -15.04 15.93 -5.10
C ARG A 344 -14.21 15.89 -6.38
N LYS A 345 -13.48 16.97 -6.71
CA LYS A 345 -12.58 17.01 -7.87
C LYS A 345 -11.53 15.92 -7.81
N ILE A 346 -10.88 15.72 -6.64
CA ILE A 346 -9.88 14.66 -6.45
C ILE A 346 -10.51 13.29 -6.65
N ARG A 347 -11.68 13.03 -6.07
CA ARG A 347 -12.44 11.79 -6.27
C ARG A 347 -12.72 11.54 -7.75
N ASP A 348 -13.23 12.54 -8.45
CA ASP A 348 -13.59 12.43 -9.87
C ASP A 348 -12.35 12.24 -10.75
N GLY A 349 -11.26 12.94 -10.45
CA GLY A 349 -9.97 12.76 -11.13
C GLY A 349 -9.41 11.36 -10.94
N LEU A 350 -9.43 10.81 -9.73
CA LEU A 350 -9.01 9.43 -9.47
C LEU A 350 -9.87 8.42 -10.22
N ALA A 351 -11.19 8.65 -10.32
CA ALA A 351 -12.11 7.75 -11.04
C ALA A 351 -11.91 7.78 -12.58
N LYS A 352 -11.44 8.89 -13.14
CA LYS A 352 -11.15 9.06 -14.57
C LYS A 352 -9.83 8.41 -15.00
N LEU A 353 -8.93 8.13 -14.07
CA LEU A 353 -7.62 7.55 -14.40
C LEU A 353 -7.79 6.19 -15.07
N LYS A 354 -7.16 6.02 -16.23
CA LYS A 354 -7.08 4.73 -16.94
C LYS A 354 -5.75 4.05 -16.69
N GLU A 355 -4.70 4.83 -16.57
CA GLU A 355 -3.35 4.35 -16.28
C GLU A 355 -2.54 5.41 -15.53
N THR A 356 -1.50 4.96 -14.85
CA THR A 356 -0.53 5.82 -14.16
C THR A 356 0.87 5.27 -14.34
N LYS A 357 1.86 6.13 -14.47
CA LYS A 357 3.27 5.73 -14.46
C LYS A 357 3.68 5.47 -13.00
N GLY A 358 3.92 4.21 -12.68
CA GLY A 358 4.44 3.78 -11.38
C GLY A 358 5.95 3.54 -11.41
N LEU A 359 6.50 3.14 -10.27
CA LEU A 359 7.93 2.86 -10.08
C LEU A 359 8.41 1.62 -10.86
N MET A 360 7.52 0.69 -11.14
CA MET A 360 7.82 -0.55 -11.87
C MET A 360 7.32 -0.55 -13.33
N GLY A 361 6.71 0.53 -13.78
CA GLY A 361 6.12 0.65 -15.12
C GLY A 361 4.70 1.20 -15.09
N ILE A 362 3.91 0.93 -16.13
CA ILE A 362 2.54 1.42 -16.25
C ILE A 362 1.61 0.57 -15.38
N THR A 363 0.88 1.22 -14.48
CA THR A 363 -0.22 0.63 -13.72
C THR A 363 -1.53 0.96 -14.45
N LYS A 364 -2.30 -0.05 -14.84
CA LYS A 364 -3.63 0.13 -15.42
C LYS A 364 -4.67 0.21 -14.31
N ARG A 365 -5.74 0.98 -14.53
CA ARG A 365 -6.87 1.09 -13.61
C ARG A 365 -8.06 0.35 -14.18
N THR A 366 -8.70 -0.48 -13.34
CA THR A 366 -9.93 -1.18 -13.72
C THR A 366 -11.15 -0.27 -13.52
N GLU A 367 -12.30 -0.67 -14.08
CA GLU A 367 -13.57 0.02 -13.86
C GLU A 367 -13.97 0.07 -12.38
N ASP A 368 -13.54 -0.93 -11.60
CA ASP A 368 -13.76 -1.02 -10.16
C ASP A 368 -12.77 -0.19 -9.32
N ARG A 369 -11.97 0.69 -9.94
CA ARG A 369 -10.97 1.54 -9.29
C ARG A 369 -9.84 0.76 -8.60
N GLU A 370 -9.62 -0.48 -9.04
CA GLU A 370 -8.50 -1.32 -8.66
C GLU A 370 -7.27 -1.00 -9.52
N ALA A 371 -6.09 -1.43 -9.07
CA ALA A 371 -4.85 -1.27 -9.81
C ALA A 371 -4.36 -2.63 -10.35
N ASP A 372 -4.08 -2.68 -11.64
CA ASP A 372 -3.35 -3.79 -12.27
C ASP A 372 -1.90 -3.33 -12.46
N LYS A 373 -1.08 -3.63 -11.44
CA LYS A 373 0.33 -3.18 -11.36
C LYS A 373 1.26 -4.19 -12.01
N PRO A 374 2.36 -3.73 -12.61
CA PRO A 374 3.48 -4.60 -12.93
C PRO A 374 3.97 -5.36 -11.69
N TYR A 375 4.40 -6.59 -11.88
CA TYR A 375 4.89 -7.45 -10.80
C TYR A 375 6.06 -8.33 -11.27
N LEU A 376 6.79 -8.87 -10.31
CA LEU A 376 7.88 -9.81 -10.52
C LEU A 376 7.88 -10.83 -9.36
N PHE A 377 8.71 -11.88 -9.51
CA PHE A 377 8.90 -12.83 -8.41
C PHE A 377 10.24 -12.59 -7.77
N VAL A 378 10.21 -12.44 -6.44
CA VAL A 378 11.42 -12.40 -5.62
C VAL A 378 11.58 -13.68 -4.84
N HIS A 379 12.81 -13.97 -4.44
CA HIS A 379 13.09 -15.01 -3.47
C HIS A 379 14.04 -14.51 -2.39
N ALA A 380 13.89 -15.04 -1.19
CA ALA A 380 14.84 -14.79 -0.13
C ALA A 380 16.17 -15.50 -0.46
N ASN A 381 17.26 -14.75 -0.49
CA ASN A 381 18.59 -15.26 -0.81
C ASN A 381 19.65 -14.52 -0.01
N LYS A 382 20.31 -15.24 0.92
CA LYS A 382 21.37 -14.69 1.80
C LYS A 382 20.95 -13.43 2.55
N GLY A 383 19.70 -13.44 3.05
CA GLY A 383 19.16 -12.32 3.83
C GLY A 383 18.68 -11.11 3.04
N GLU A 384 18.54 -11.26 1.73
CA GLU A 384 18.01 -10.23 0.83
C GLU A 384 16.88 -10.76 -0.04
N TRP A 385 15.94 -9.89 -0.44
CA TRP A 385 15.01 -10.19 -1.51
C TRP A 385 15.70 -9.98 -2.86
N LYS A 386 15.87 -11.05 -3.64
CA LYS A 386 16.43 -10.98 -4.99
C LYS A 386 15.40 -11.30 -6.03
N VAL A 387 15.45 -10.61 -7.16
CA VAL A 387 14.58 -10.91 -8.30
C VAL A 387 14.93 -12.28 -8.84
N LEU A 388 13.95 -13.16 -8.85
CA LEU A 388 14.05 -14.53 -9.36
C LEU A 388 13.54 -14.62 -10.79
N HIS A 389 12.44 -13.93 -11.08
CA HIS A 389 11.82 -13.92 -12.39
C HIS A 389 11.05 -12.62 -12.60
N ASN A 390 11.20 -12.05 -13.78
CA ASN A 390 10.46 -10.88 -14.23
C ASN A 390 9.60 -11.28 -15.43
N PRO A 391 8.26 -11.41 -15.26
CA PRO A 391 7.36 -11.76 -16.36
C PRO A 391 7.02 -10.61 -17.30
N LEU A 392 7.55 -9.39 -17.06
CA LEU A 392 7.33 -8.19 -17.86
C LEU A 392 8.29 -8.09 -19.04
#